data_f234f24b5e240fb0b277a68f85d820a4
#
_entry.id   f234f24b5e240fb0b277a68f85d820a4
#
_cell.length_a   1.000
_cell.length_b   1.000
_cell.length_c   1.000
_cell.angle_alpha   90.00
_cell.angle_beta   90.00
_cell.angle_gamma   90.00
#
_symmetry.space_group_name_H-M   'P 1'
#
loop_
_entity.id
_entity.type
_entity.pdbx_description
1 polymer ?
#
loop_
_entity_poly.entity_id
_entity_poly.type
_entity_poly.pdbx_seq_one_letter_code
_entity_poly.pdbx_strand_id
1 'polypeptide(L)'
;KGLPTINFSKERLSDVEFYPYKKMFHEGLSSVMVAHLNVPSLEPRPNYPSSISYNVVTNILQKELGFKGLIFTDALNMKSVSTFKLPSEINFEAFMAGNDVLLFPEDVPAAIEKFQLAYSLNLFTDERLAFSVKKILKFKYKAGLNSFKPIITENLYNDLNSSENDALHYELYENA
;
A
#
# COMPACT_ATOMS: atom_id res chain seq x y z
N LYS A 1 -0.84 -17.56 -10.41
CA LYS A 1 0.13 -18.01 -9.39
C LYS A 1 -0.54 -17.91 -8.03
N GLY A 2 -0.23 -18.87 -7.11
CA GLY A 2 -0.76 -18.86 -5.74
C GLY A 2 -0.12 -17.77 -4.86
N LEU A 3 -0.44 -17.77 -3.57
CA LEU A 3 0.12 -16.88 -2.56
C LEU A 3 1.61 -17.24 -2.33
N PRO A 4 2.58 -16.35 -2.63
CA PRO A 4 3.99 -16.62 -2.39
C PRO A 4 4.28 -16.70 -0.89
N THR A 5 5.15 -17.63 -0.48
CA THR A 5 5.54 -17.81 0.93
C THR A 5 6.97 -17.38 1.17
N ILE A 6 7.17 -16.57 2.21
CA ILE A 6 8.48 -16.12 2.70
C ILE A 6 8.74 -16.76 4.07
N ASN A 7 9.69 -17.68 4.10
CA ASN A 7 10.01 -18.49 5.29
C ASN A 7 11.18 -17.93 6.13
N PHE A 8 11.45 -16.63 6.03
CA PHE A 8 12.48 -16.02 6.87
C PHE A 8 11.97 -15.74 8.28
N SER A 9 12.89 -15.79 9.25
CA SER A 9 12.58 -15.39 10.63
C SER A 9 12.30 -13.88 10.72
N LYS A 10 11.62 -13.45 11.78
CA LYS A 10 11.33 -12.03 12.01
C LYS A 10 12.63 -11.24 12.17
N GLU A 11 13.65 -11.80 12.80
CA GLU A 11 14.97 -11.20 12.98
C GLU A 11 15.62 -10.95 11.61
N ARG A 12 15.66 -11.99 10.77
CA ARG A 12 16.19 -11.86 9.40
C ARG A 12 15.46 -10.77 8.60
N LEU A 13 14.12 -10.77 8.64
CA LEU A 13 13.33 -9.75 7.96
C LEU A 13 13.64 -8.33 8.49
N SER A 14 13.80 -8.19 9.81
CA SER A 14 14.12 -6.90 10.44
C SER A 14 15.49 -6.36 10.05
N ASP A 15 16.50 -7.25 9.97
CA ASP A 15 17.90 -6.87 9.77
C ASP A 15 18.24 -6.61 8.30
N VAL A 16 17.55 -7.29 7.39
CA VAL A 16 17.87 -7.24 5.96
C VAL A 16 16.73 -6.60 5.15
N GLU A 17 15.56 -7.21 5.13
CA GLU A 17 14.47 -6.77 4.25
C GLU A 17 13.85 -5.45 4.72
N PHE A 18 13.69 -5.23 6.04
CA PHE A 18 13.14 -3.97 6.56
C PHE A 18 14.17 -2.85 6.71
N TYR A 19 15.46 -3.16 6.64
CA TYR A 19 16.51 -2.14 6.78
C TYR A 19 16.38 -0.97 5.79
N PRO A 20 16.27 -1.19 4.46
CA PRO A 20 16.11 -0.10 3.52
C PRO A 20 14.82 0.69 3.75
N TYR A 21 13.71 0.03 4.13
CA TYR A 21 12.46 0.72 4.45
C TYR A 21 12.60 1.61 5.67
N LYS A 22 13.25 1.15 6.75
CA LYS A 22 13.51 1.97 7.95
C LYS A 22 14.27 3.26 7.58
N LYS A 23 15.26 3.16 6.68
CA LYS A 23 16.00 4.33 6.18
C LYS A 23 15.10 5.26 5.38
N MET A 24 14.35 4.73 4.41
CA MET A 24 13.43 5.52 3.59
C MET A 24 12.31 6.18 4.42
N PHE A 25 11.83 5.52 5.47
CA PHE A 25 10.82 6.10 6.36
C PHE A 25 11.37 7.30 7.12
N HIS A 26 12.62 7.24 7.55
CA HIS A 26 13.31 8.37 8.18
C HIS A 26 13.46 9.55 7.22
N GLU A 27 13.72 9.30 5.94
CA GLU A 27 13.80 10.31 4.88
C GLU A 27 12.44 10.79 4.36
N GLY A 28 11.32 10.34 4.97
CA GLY A 28 9.98 10.84 4.67
C GLY A 28 9.31 10.19 3.46
N LEU A 29 9.57 8.91 3.21
CA LEU A 29 8.88 8.16 2.16
C LEU A 29 7.37 8.38 2.21
N SER A 30 6.79 8.80 1.08
CA SER A 30 5.40 9.24 1.01
C SER A 30 4.39 8.10 1.09
N SER A 31 4.70 6.96 0.48
CA SER A 31 3.78 5.82 0.44
C SER A 31 4.49 4.49 0.29
N VAL A 32 3.81 3.42 0.68
CA VAL A 32 4.22 2.02 0.45
C VAL A 32 3.05 1.22 -0.09
N MET A 33 3.36 0.17 -0.82
CA MET A 33 2.41 -0.87 -1.23
C MET A 33 2.70 -2.15 -0.45
N VAL A 34 1.65 -2.73 0.12
CA VAL A 34 1.75 -4.01 0.83
C VAL A 34 1.37 -5.15 -0.10
N ALA A 35 2.34 -5.99 -0.43
CA ALA A 35 2.17 -7.14 -1.31
C ALA A 35 1.29 -8.24 -0.67
N HIS A 36 0.76 -9.15 -1.50
CA HIS A 36 0.05 -10.34 -1.04
C HIS A 36 1.04 -11.49 -0.83
N LEU A 37 1.53 -11.65 0.39
CA LEU A 37 2.52 -12.67 0.77
C LEU A 37 2.03 -13.46 1.98
N ASN A 38 2.36 -14.75 2.03
CA ASN A 38 2.31 -15.54 3.24
C ASN A 38 3.66 -15.44 3.97
N VAL A 39 3.67 -14.85 5.15
CA VAL A 39 4.90 -14.64 5.95
C VAL A 39 4.64 -15.18 7.37
N PRO A 40 4.80 -16.48 7.62
CA PRO A 40 4.41 -17.12 8.88
C PRO A 40 5.09 -16.51 10.13
N SER A 41 6.27 -15.95 9.99
CA SER A 41 6.97 -15.27 11.09
C SER A 41 6.37 -13.92 11.49
N LEU A 42 5.53 -13.32 10.62
CA LEU A 42 4.85 -12.05 10.87
C LEU A 42 3.34 -12.21 11.06
N GLU A 43 2.74 -13.21 10.43
CA GLU A 43 1.32 -13.53 10.51
C GLU A 43 1.15 -15.04 10.75
N PRO A 44 0.77 -15.44 11.98
CA PRO A 44 0.74 -16.87 12.35
C PRO A 44 -0.42 -17.65 11.73
N ARG A 45 -1.45 -16.97 11.19
CA ARG A 45 -2.55 -17.65 10.49
C ARG A 45 -2.04 -18.25 9.18
N PRO A 46 -2.25 -19.56 8.95
CA PRO A 46 -1.70 -20.23 7.77
C PRO A 46 -2.28 -19.63 6.48
N ASN A 47 -1.41 -19.37 5.51
CA ASN A 47 -1.75 -18.84 4.19
C ASN A 47 -2.56 -17.53 4.24
N TYR A 48 -2.39 -16.71 5.29
CA TYR A 48 -3.10 -15.45 5.42
C TYR A 48 -2.31 -14.32 4.73
N PRO A 49 -2.89 -13.64 3.71
CA PRO A 49 -2.16 -12.62 2.96
C PRO A 49 -1.78 -11.42 3.81
N SER A 50 -0.52 -11.00 3.72
CA SER A 50 0.04 -9.85 4.46
C SER A 50 -0.73 -8.56 4.28
N SER A 51 -1.24 -8.31 3.07
CA SER A 51 -2.01 -7.09 2.73
C SER A 51 -3.35 -6.95 3.47
N ILE A 52 -3.93 -8.04 3.94
CA ILE A 52 -5.17 -8.05 4.73
C ILE A 52 -4.90 -8.39 6.21
N SER A 53 -3.64 -8.50 6.61
CA SER A 53 -3.23 -8.79 7.97
C SER A 53 -3.08 -7.53 8.82
N TYR A 54 -3.91 -7.39 9.85
CA TYR A 54 -3.77 -6.33 10.86
C TYR A 54 -2.40 -6.36 11.52
N ASN A 55 -1.86 -7.57 11.76
CA ASN A 55 -0.55 -7.71 12.38
C ASN A 55 0.57 -7.14 11.50
N VAL A 56 0.53 -7.43 10.21
CA VAL A 56 1.54 -6.90 9.26
C VAL A 56 1.37 -5.40 9.03
N VAL A 57 0.15 -4.96 8.67
CA VAL A 57 -0.08 -3.58 8.25
C VAL A 57 -0.09 -2.62 9.44
N THR A 58 -0.81 -2.95 10.51
CA THR A 58 -0.92 -2.03 11.66
C THR A 58 0.19 -2.25 12.67
N ASN A 59 0.39 -3.48 13.17
CA ASN A 59 1.33 -3.66 14.27
C ASN A 59 2.78 -3.53 13.82
N ILE A 60 3.15 -4.14 12.70
CA ILE A 60 4.54 -4.10 12.21
C ILE A 60 4.80 -2.81 11.44
N LEU A 61 4.12 -2.57 10.31
CA LEU A 61 4.45 -1.45 9.43
C LEU A 61 4.19 -0.09 10.10
N GLN A 62 3.01 0.12 10.71
CA GLN A 62 2.67 1.43 11.28
C GLN A 62 3.26 1.64 12.67
N LYS A 63 3.18 0.64 13.57
CA LYS A 63 3.59 0.82 14.98
C LYS A 63 5.06 0.49 15.19
N GLU A 64 5.52 -0.70 14.80
CA GLU A 64 6.90 -1.16 15.06
C GLU A 64 7.92 -0.40 14.18
N LEU A 65 7.65 -0.33 12.86
CA LEU A 65 8.51 0.39 11.90
C LEU A 65 8.25 1.89 11.83
N GLY A 66 7.15 2.35 12.43
CA GLY A 66 6.83 3.78 12.57
C GLY A 66 6.39 4.48 11.28
N PHE A 67 5.96 3.74 10.24
CA PHE A 67 5.54 4.34 8.98
C PHE A 67 4.31 5.23 9.12
N LYS A 68 4.39 6.47 8.61
CA LYS A 68 3.34 7.50 8.72
C LYS A 68 2.74 7.91 7.37
N GLY A 69 3.29 7.41 6.26
CA GLY A 69 2.81 7.69 4.90
C GLY A 69 1.53 6.94 4.53
N LEU A 70 1.12 7.07 3.27
CA LEU A 70 -0.02 6.33 2.71
C LEU A 70 0.33 4.84 2.53
N ILE A 71 -0.62 3.99 2.87
CA ILE A 71 -0.49 2.54 2.71
C ILE A 71 -1.52 2.09 1.67
N PHE A 72 -0.99 1.54 0.58
CA PHE A 72 -1.77 0.93 -0.49
C PHE A 72 -1.75 -0.59 -0.35
N THR A 73 -2.84 -1.24 -0.70
CA THR A 73 -2.75 -2.68 -1.00
C THR A 73 -2.10 -2.87 -2.37
N ASP A 74 -1.49 -4.03 -2.62
CA ASP A 74 -1.34 -4.53 -3.98
C ASP A 74 -2.73 -4.84 -4.57
N ALA A 75 -2.82 -5.14 -5.87
CA ALA A 75 -4.08 -5.26 -6.58
C ALA A 75 -4.95 -6.42 -6.01
N LEU A 76 -6.11 -6.09 -5.45
CA LEU A 76 -6.98 -7.03 -4.73
C LEU A 76 -7.67 -8.05 -5.67
N ASN A 77 -7.62 -7.84 -6.99
CA ASN A 77 -8.05 -8.81 -7.99
C ASN A 77 -6.99 -9.88 -8.33
N MET A 78 -5.81 -9.83 -7.72
CA MET A 78 -4.78 -10.85 -7.92
C MET A 78 -5.18 -12.18 -7.26
N LYS A 79 -4.95 -13.31 -7.95
CA LYS A 79 -5.29 -14.67 -7.47
C LYS A 79 -4.68 -15.02 -6.11
N SER A 80 -3.59 -14.37 -5.71
CA SER A 80 -2.95 -14.55 -4.40
C SER A 80 -3.82 -14.07 -3.22
N VAL A 81 -4.82 -13.25 -3.47
CA VAL A 81 -5.75 -12.76 -2.45
C VAL A 81 -7.21 -12.95 -2.87
N SER A 82 -7.58 -12.76 -4.15
CA SER A 82 -8.97 -12.77 -4.61
C SER A 82 -9.67 -14.13 -4.45
N THR A 83 -8.91 -15.21 -4.33
CA THR A 83 -9.45 -16.56 -4.07
C THR A 83 -9.56 -16.89 -2.58
N PHE A 84 -9.13 -15.99 -1.70
CA PHE A 84 -9.08 -16.24 -0.26
C PHE A 84 -10.45 -16.13 0.41
N LYS A 85 -11.23 -15.11 0.03
CA LYS A 85 -12.59 -14.83 0.51
C LYS A 85 -13.40 -14.13 -0.58
N LEU A 86 -14.67 -13.81 -0.28
CA LEU A 86 -15.48 -12.98 -1.15
C LEU A 86 -14.84 -11.58 -1.33
N PRO A 87 -14.94 -10.96 -2.51
CA PRO A 87 -14.32 -9.65 -2.79
C PRO A 87 -14.67 -8.56 -1.76
N SER A 88 -15.94 -8.45 -1.37
CA SER A 88 -16.39 -7.48 -0.36
C SER A 88 -15.78 -7.73 1.02
N GLU A 89 -15.50 -8.97 1.39
CA GLU A 89 -14.83 -9.33 2.63
C GLU A 89 -13.35 -8.98 2.58
N ILE A 90 -12.67 -9.27 1.46
CA ILE A 90 -11.27 -8.91 1.24
C ILE A 90 -11.08 -7.40 1.32
N ASN A 91 -11.96 -6.63 0.66
CA ASN A 91 -11.94 -5.17 0.69
C ASN A 91 -12.09 -4.65 2.13
N PHE A 92 -13.03 -5.20 2.88
CA PHE A 92 -13.24 -4.81 4.28
C PHE A 92 -12.06 -5.20 5.18
N GLU A 93 -11.54 -6.42 5.06
CA GLU A 93 -10.38 -6.86 5.84
C GLU A 93 -9.13 -6.04 5.51
N ALA A 94 -8.89 -5.71 4.24
CA ALA A 94 -7.78 -4.84 3.85
C ALA A 94 -7.88 -3.46 4.51
N PHE A 95 -9.06 -2.86 4.55
CA PHE A 95 -9.30 -1.61 5.28
C PHE A 95 -9.07 -1.80 6.78
N MET A 96 -9.64 -2.83 7.39
CA MET A 96 -9.47 -3.11 8.83
C MET A 96 -8.03 -3.43 9.21
N ALA A 97 -7.25 -4.02 8.28
CA ALA A 97 -5.82 -4.25 8.47
C ALA A 97 -5.03 -2.94 8.63
N GLY A 98 -5.54 -1.82 8.12
CA GLY A 98 -4.89 -0.51 8.26
C GLY A 98 -4.43 0.12 6.95
N ASN A 99 -4.77 -0.47 5.79
CA ASN A 99 -4.51 0.17 4.50
C ASN A 99 -5.38 1.43 4.34
N ASP A 100 -4.83 2.43 3.65
CA ASP A 100 -5.52 3.70 3.38
C ASP A 100 -6.20 3.70 2.01
N VAL A 101 -5.61 3.01 1.04
CA VAL A 101 -6.09 2.92 -0.35
C VAL A 101 -6.12 1.47 -0.80
N LEU A 102 -7.25 1.04 -1.32
CA LEU A 102 -7.47 -0.30 -1.86
C LEU A 102 -7.28 -0.25 -3.38
N LEU A 103 -6.28 -0.99 -3.90
CA LEU A 103 -5.98 -1.01 -5.32
C LEU A 103 -6.77 -2.12 -6.01
N PHE A 104 -7.43 -1.81 -7.12
CA PHE A 104 -8.25 -2.74 -7.91
C PHE A 104 -9.21 -3.60 -7.05
N PRO A 105 -10.04 -2.98 -6.18
CA PRO A 105 -11.04 -3.72 -5.44
C PRO A 105 -12.08 -4.29 -6.41
N GLU A 106 -12.34 -5.60 -6.31
CA GLU A 106 -13.42 -6.21 -7.08
C GLU A 106 -14.77 -5.93 -6.42
N ASP A 107 -15.82 -5.83 -7.22
CA ASP A 107 -17.21 -5.61 -6.77
C ASP A 107 -17.34 -4.44 -5.79
N VAL A 108 -17.03 -3.25 -6.24
CA VAL A 108 -17.11 -2.02 -5.44
C VAL A 108 -18.50 -1.78 -4.86
N PRO A 109 -19.63 -2.01 -5.58
CA PRO A 109 -20.95 -1.89 -4.98
C PRO A 109 -21.15 -2.78 -3.76
N ALA A 110 -20.85 -4.08 -3.85
CA ALA A 110 -20.95 -4.99 -2.71
C ALA A 110 -19.97 -4.64 -1.57
N ALA A 111 -18.80 -4.08 -1.90
CA ALA A 111 -17.89 -3.56 -0.89
C ALA A 111 -18.52 -2.39 -0.12
N ILE A 112 -19.13 -1.43 -0.80
CA ILE A 112 -19.83 -0.29 -0.16
C ILE A 112 -20.94 -0.78 0.75
N GLU A 113 -21.78 -1.71 0.31
CA GLU A 113 -22.83 -2.32 1.14
C GLU A 113 -22.24 -2.99 2.39
N LYS A 114 -21.14 -3.73 2.24
CA LYS A 114 -20.43 -4.34 3.37
C LYS A 114 -19.92 -3.31 4.37
N PHE A 115 -19.34 -2.20 3.90
CA PHE A 115 -18.87 -1.12 4.76
C PHE A 115 -20.03 -0.42 5.48
N GLN A 116 -21.15 -0.16 4.81
CA GLN A 116 -22.34 0.45 5.41
C GLN A 116 -22.92 -0.44 6.50
N LEU A 117 -23.05 -1.75 6.22
CA LEU A 117 -23.51 -2.72 7.22
C LEU A 117 -22.54 -2.79 8.41
N ALA A 118 -21.23 -2.89 8.15
CA ALA A 118 -20.22 -2.95 9.21
C ALA A 118 -20.24 -1.68 10.09
N TYR A 119 -20.45 -0.51 9.49
CA TYR A 119 -20.58 0.74 10.21
C TYR A 119 -21.83 0.76 11.09
N SER A 120 -22.99 0.34 10.57
CA SER A 120 -24.24 0.25 11.35
C SER A 120 -24.15 -0.72 12.52
N LEU A 121 -23.28 -1.73 12.42
CA LEU A 121 -23.00 -2.70 13.48
C LEU A 121 -21.85 -2.27 14.41
N ASN A 122 -21.34 -1.05 14.29
CA ASN A 122 -20.20 -0.51 15.04
C ASN A 122 -18.91 -1.39 14.96
N LEU A 123 -18.67 -2.07 13.84
CA LEU A 123 -17.47 -2.88 13.63
C LEU A 123 -16.23 -2.04 13.33
N PHE A 124 -16.39 -0.78 12.96
CA PHE A 124 -15.32 0.24 12.91
C PHE A 124 -15.89 1.61 13.25
N THR A 125 -15.00 2.55 13.60
CA THR A 125 -15.40 3.88 14.07
C THR A 125 -15.14 4.96 13.03
N ASP A 126 -15.76 6.13 13.22
CA ASP A 126 -15.49 7.34 12.43
C ASP A 126 -14.00 7.70 12.44
N GLU A 127 -13.33 7.52 13.58
CA GLU A 127 -11.90 7.80 13.71
C GLU A 127 -11.07 6.92 12.79
N ARG A 128 -11.42 5.62 12.64
CA ARG A 128 -10.73 4.72 11.73
C ARG A 128 -10.85 5.18 10.28
N LEU A 129 -12.06 5.57 9.85
CA LEU A 129 -12.30 6.10 8.50
C LEU A 129 -11.61 7.45 8.32
N ALA A 130 -11.82 8.37 9.26
CA ALA A 130 -11.23 9.71 9.23
C ALA A 130 -9.70 9.69 9.21
N PHE A 131 -9.06 8.71 9.87
CA PHE A 131 -7.61 8.54 9.83
C PHE A 131 -7.09 8.38 8.41
N SER A 132 -7.64 7.46 7.62
CA SER A 132 -7.23 7.24 6.24
C SER A 132 -7.61 8.41 5.32
N VAL A 133 -8.84 8.94 5.45
CA VAL A 133 -9.29 10.09 4.65
C VAL A 133 -8.41 11.31 4.87
N LYS A 134 -8.08 11.64 6.12
CA LYS A 134 -7.19 12.76 6.45
C LYS A 134 -5.80 12.57 5.86
N LYS A 135 -5.24 11.35 5.90
CA LYS A 135 -3.96 11.05 5.26
C LYS A 135 -4.01 11.30 3.74
N ILE A 136 -5.03 10.77 3.06
CA ILE A 136 -5.23 10.95 1.62
C ILE A 136 -5.34 12.45 1.27
N LEU A 137 -6.18 13.20 1.99
CA LEU A 137 -6.36 14.64 1.77
C LEU A 137 -5.07 15.43 2.00
N LYS A 138 -4.31 15.08 3.05
CA LYS A 138 -3.01 15.70 3.33
C LYS A 138 -2.00 15.48 2.19
N PHE A 139 -1.95 14.27 1.62
CA PHE A 139 -1.07 13.99 0.50
C PHE A 139 -1.52 14.67 -0.79
N LYS A 140 -2.84 14.72 -1.06
CA LYS A 140 -3.39 15.51 -2.16
C LYS A 140 -3.04 17.00 -2.03
N TYR A 141 -3.15 17.55 -0.82
CA TYR A 141 -2.76 18.93 -0.56
C TYR A 141 -1.26 19.16 -0.82
N LYS A 142 -0.39 18.28 -0.30
CA LYS A 142 1.06 18.36 -0.56
C LYS A 142 1.42 18.26 -2.04
N ALA A 143 0.64 17.52 -2.83
CA ALA A 143 0.79 17.44 -4.27
C ALA A 143 0.24 18.67 -5.03
N GLY A 144 -0.24 19.69 -4.31
CA GLY A 144 -0.78 20.92 -4.92
C GLY A 144 -2.19 20.79 -5.51
N LEU A 145 -2.91 19.68 -5.25
CA LEU A 145 -4.23 19.43 -5.85
C LEU A 145 -5.34 20.32 -5.28
N ASN A 146 -5.08 21.07 -4.20
CA ASN A 146 -5.96 22.14 -3.71
C ASN A 146 -5.99 23.35 -4.63
N SER A 147 -4.99 23.49 -5.51
CA SER A 147 -4.91 24.52 -6.55
C SER A 147 -4.43 23.86 -7.85
N PHE A 148 -5.28 22.96 -8.38
CA PHE A 148 -4.93 22.15 -9.55
C PHE A 148 -4.60 23.05 -10.75
N LYS A 149 -3.43 22.81 -11.34
CA LYS A 149 -3.00 23.40 -12.60
C LYS A 149 -2.84 22.27 -13.62
N PRO A 150 -3.48 22.35 -14.79
CA PRO A 150 -3.28 21.36 -15.84
C PRO A 150 -1.82 21.37 -16.29
N ILE A 151 -1.32 20.19 -16.68
CA ILE A 151 0.01 20.06 -17.25
C ILE A 151 0.03 20.75 -18.61
N ILE A 152 1.03 21.60 -18.84
CA ILE A 152 1.30 22.19 -20.15
C ILE A 152 2.00 21.12 -20.99
N THR A 153 1.37 20.71 -22.09
CA THR A 153 1.87 19.61 -22.93
C THR A 153 2.64 20.09 -24.17
N GLU A 154 2.78 21.41 -24.33
CA GLU A 154 3.28 22.02 -25.56
C GLU A 154 4.72 21.58 -25.92
N ASN A 155 5.57 21.30 -24.96
CA ASN A 155 6.93 20.82 -25.20
C ASN A 155 7.24 19.49 -24.51
N LEU A 156 6.20 18.76 -24.09
CA LEU A 156 6.30 17.60 -23.21
C LEU A 156 7.28 16.53 -23.72
N TYR A 157 7.26 16.26 -25.04
CA TYR A 157 8.16 15.25 -25.62
C TYR A 157 9.63 15.64 -25.46
N ASN A 158 10.00 16.88 -25.79
CA ASN A 158 11.38 17.35 -25.70
C ASN A 158 11.84 17.47 -24.23
N ASP A 159 10.93 17.90 -23.34
CA ASP A 159 11.23 18.02 -21.91
C ASP A 159 11.49 16.64 -21.26
N LEU A 160 10.80 15.59 -21.71
CA LEU A 160 11.00 14.22 -21.23
C LEU A 160 12.16 13.49 -21.90
N ASN A 161 12.55 13.89 -23.12
CA ASN A 161 13.63 13.25 -23.91
C ASN A 161 14.75 14.27 -24.18
N SER A 162 15.25 14.90 -23.12
CA SER A 162 16.39 15.82 -23.25
C SER A 162 17.72 15.04 -23.42
N SER A 163 18.70 15.69 -24.00
CA SER A 163 20.05 15.11 -24.14
C SER A 163 20.71 14.77 -22.80
N GLU A 164 20.36 15.50 -21.74
CA GLU A 164 20.82 15.22 -20.37
C GLU A 164 20.20 13.91 -19.84
N ASN A 165 18.92 13.66 -20.12
CA ASN A 165 18.25 12.43 -19.75
C ASN A 165 18.84 11.24 -20.51
N ASP A 166 19.15 11.38 -21.80
CA ASP A 166 19.79 10.35 -22.60
C ASP A 166 21.19 10.02 -22.06
N ALA A 167 21.98 11.04 -21.71
CA ALA A 167 23.28 10.86 -21.10
C ALA A 167 23.21 10.14 -19.76
N LEU A 168 22.24 10.51 -18.90
CA LEU A 168 22.01 9.84 -17.63
C LEU A 168 21.57 8.38 -17.81
N HIS A 169 20.68 8.09 -18.76
CA HIS A 169 20.29 6.71 -19.08
C HIS A 169 21.48 5.87 -19.51
N TYR A 170 22.37 6.43 -20.34
CA TYR A 170 23.57 5.75 -20.78
C TYR A 170 24.52 5.46 -19.63
N GLU A 171 24.78 6.44 -18.76
CA GLU A 171 25.61 6.30 -17.57
C GLU A 171 25.06 5.22 -16.61
N LEU A 172 23.75 5.23 -16.36
CA LEU A 172 23.10 4.21 -15.53
C LEU A 172 23.22 2.81 -16.12
N TYR A 173 23.10 2.69 -17.44
CA TYR A 173 23.25 1.41 -18.14
C TYR A 173 24.70 0.88 -18.10
N GLU A 174 25.72 1.76 -18.25
CA GLU A 174 27.14 1.35 -18.19
C GLU A 174 27.56 0.90 -16.78
N ASN A 175 26.92 1.44 -15.73
CA ASN A 175 27.27 1.14 -14.33
C ASN A 175 26.39 0.04 -13.70
N ALA A 176 25.46 -0.58 -14.42
CA ALA A 176 24.59 -1.65 -13.96
C ALA A 176 25.17 -3.04 -14.27
#